data_a1bf200a12bb452435a0838eb3061377
#
_entry.id   a1bf200a12bb452435a0838eb3061377
#
_cell.length_a   1.000
_cell.length_b   1.000
_cell.length_c   1.000
_cell.angle_alpha   90.00
_cell.angle_beta   90.00
_cell.angle_gamma   90.00
#
_symmetry.space_group_name_H-M   'P 1'
#
loop_
_entity.id
_entity.type
_entity.pdbx_description
1 polymer ?
#
loop_
_entity_poly.entity_id
_entity_poly.type
_entity_poly.pdbx_seq_one_letter_code
_entity_poly.pdbx_strand_id
1 'polypeptide(L)'
;MKIPVVVIGAGACGLTAALAAKDAGAEVLVLERDSSPSGSTALSSGFVPAAGTRYQRAAGIDDSPELFAADVMRKNHDEADPRIVDALCRGVGPTLEWLDDRHGVRFDVLQGFTYPGHSRLRMHAVAEKTGEALMASLLRASADVDILTSARVTNVSAHSVQYERPDGSKDQVAYEALVLACSGYGGNKDMVRRYLPEIADALYFGHAGNQGDAVRWGTALGAQAMDMTAYQGHGSVAAPHGILVTWALMTEGGIQVNEDGERFSNEHLGYSEQCLPVLRQPGGVAWCIYDERLHQLGMTFPDYRDAQAAGAVKMNPVFPRLNETLKEVRAYASGGQDPFGRDFSKKPLLTPPYYAIKVTGALFHTQGGLVIDESTRVLPLRNVFAGGGAARGVSGAHVWGYLSGNGLLSAVGLGRIAGESAARCATS
;
A
#
# COMPACT_ATOMS: atom_id res chain seq x y z
N MET A 1 -21.05 18.25 -21.91
CA MET A 1 -19.72 18.08 -22.52
C MET A 1 -19.36 16.60 -22.48
N LYS A 2 -18.71 16.05 -23.49
CA LYS A 2 -18.23 14.68 -23.53
C LYS A 2 -16.70 14.72 -23.47
N ILE A 3 -16.13 14.05 -22.51
CA ILE A 3 -14.66 14.00 -22.28
C ILE A 3 -14.15 12.63 -22.75
N PRO A 4 -13.09 12.56 -23.54
CA PRO A 4 -12.52 11.28 -23.97
C PRO A 4 -12.21 10.35 -22.80
N VAL A 5 -11.45 10.80 -21.81
CA VAL A 5 -11.10 10.00 -20.62
C VAL A 5 -11.51 10.72 -19.35
N VAL A 6 -12.35 10.09 -18.54
CA VAL A 6 -12.67 10.55 -17.17
C VAL A 6 -11.99 9.63 -16.17
N VAL A 7 -11.30 10.21 -15.17
CA VAL A 7 -10.66 9.48 -14.06
C VAL A 7 -11.35 9.85 -12.76
N ILE A 8 -11.74 8.88 -11.95
CA ILE A 8 -12.33 9.13 -10.62
C ILE A 8 -11.29 8.84 -9.54
N GLY A 9 -10.86 9.89 -8.84
CA GLY A 9 -9.86 9.90 -7.77
C GLY A 9 -8.50 10.42 -8.25
N ALA A 10 -7.93 11.35 -7.50
CA ALA A 10 -6.63 11.98 -7.76
C ALA A 10 -5.51 11.51 -6.81
N GLY A 11 -5.55 10.24 -6.37
CA GLY A 11 -4.42 9.58 -5.71
C GLY A 11 -3.36 9.12 -6.73
N ALA A 12 -2.32 8.37 -6.26
CA ALA A 12 -1.24 7.92 -7.14
C ALA A 12 -1.74 7.16 -8.39
N CYS A 13 -2.77 6.33 -8.25
CA CYS A 13 -3.35 5.62 -9.38
C CYS A 13 -3.96 6.56 -10.42
N GLY A 14 -4.83 7.48 -9.96
CA GLY A 14 -5.54 8.38 -10.86
C GLY A 14 -4.63 9.40 -11.54
N LEU A 15 -3.66 9.98 -10.82
CA LEU A 15 -2.70 10.90 -11.42
C LEU A 15 -1.79 10.20 -12.42
N THR A 16 -1.30 8.99 -12.10
CA THR A 16 -0.51 8.20 -13.05
C THR A 16 -1.32 7.84 -14.30
N ALA A 17 -2.62 7.48 -14.12
CA ALA A 17 -3.50 7.20 -15.24
C ALA A 17 -3.77 8.44 -16.12
N ALA A 18 -4.00 9.58 -15.48
CA ALA A 18 -4.23 10.84 -16.17
C ALA A 18 -3.00 11.28 -17.00
N LEU A 19 -1.81 11.20 -16.41
CA LEU A 19 -0.54 11.48 -17.12
C LEU A 19 -0.36 10.54 -18.32
N ALA A 20 -0.60 9.24 -18.13
CA ALA A 20 -0.44 8.23 -19.18
C ALA A 20 -1.46 8.43 -20.32
N ALA A 21 -2.71 8.75 -19.99
CA ALA A 21 -3.73 9.02 -21.00
C ALA A 21 -3.42 10.31 -21.78
N LYS A 22 -2.94 11.35 -21.12
CA LYS A 22 -2.52 12.60 -21.74
C LYS A 22 -1.32 12.41 -22.65
N ASP A 23 -0.30 11.66 -22.22
CA ASP A 23 0.85 11.30 -23.06
C ASP A 23 0.45 10.49 -24.31
N ALA A 24 -0.63 9.72 -24.21
CA ALA A 24 -1.24 9.03 -25.35
C ALA A 24 -2.14 9.93 -26.22
N GLY A 25 -2.22 11.23 -25.94
CA GLY A 25 -2.93 12.24 -26.74
C GLY A 25 -4.41 12.42 -26.42
N ALA A 26 -4.94 11.83 -25.33
CA ALA A 26 -6.33 12.02 -24.94
C ALA A 26 -6.54 13.27 -24.08
N GLU A 27 -7.69 13.93 -24.23
CA GLU A 27 -8.19 14.87 -23.21
C GLU A 27 -8.63 14.09 -21.98
N VAL A 28 -8.26 14.58 -20.79
CA VAL A 28 -8.49 13.91 -19.52
C VAL A 28 -9.11 14.88 -18.52
N LEU A 29 -10.17 14.42 -17.84
CA LEU A 29 -10.73 15.09 -16.67
C LEU A 29 -10.61 14.17 -15.45
N VAL A 30 -9.97 14.63 -14.40
CA VAL A 30 -9.92 13.94 -13.10
C VAL A 30 -10.97 14.53 -12.18
N LEU A 31 -11.83 13.70 -11.60
CA LEU A 31 -12.80 14.08 -10.57
C LEU A 31 -12.27 13.65 -9.20
N GLU A 32 -12.02 14.63 -8.34
CA GLU A 32 -11.54 14.42 -6.98
C GLU A 32 -12.57 14.92 -5.96
N ARG A 33 -12.90 14.06 -4.99
CA ARG A 33 -13.90 14.37 -3.96
C ARG A 33 -13.45 15.44 -2.97
N ASP A 34 -12.16 15.46 -2.63
CA ASP A 34 -11.61 16.36 -1.64
C ASP A 34 -11.22 17.71 -2.27
N SER A 35 -11.10 18.73 -1.46
CA SER A 35 -10.67 20.06 -1.89
C SER A 35 -9.18 20.09 -2.27
N SER A 36 -8.41 19.16 -1.73
CA SER A 36 -6.99 18.96 -2.04
C SER A 36 -6.70 17.45 -2.19
N PRO A 37 -6.19 17.01 -3.33
CA PRO A 37 -5.86 15.60 -3.55
C PRO A 37 -4.80 15.12 -2.56
N SER A 38 -5.06 14.00 -1.87
CA SER A 38 -4.13 13.37 -0.93
C SER A 38 -4.30 11.85 -0.92
N GLY A 39 -5.50 11.38 -0.60
CA GLY A 39 -5.87 9.98 -0.54
C GLY A 39 -5.00 9.15 0.41
N SER A 40 -5.07 7.83 0.33
CA SER A 40 -4.17 6.94 1.07
C SER A 40 -2.72 7.00 0.58
N THR A 41 -2.46 7.59 -0.58
CA THR A 41 -1.08 7.79 -1.07
C THR A 41 -0.28 8.67 -0.12
N ALA A 42 -0.83 9.80 0.30
CA ALA A 42 -0.16 10.72 1.22
C ALA A 42 0.08 10.09 2.61
N LEU A 43 -0.80 9.20 3.05
CA LEU A 43 -0.71 8.50 4.35
C LEU A 43 0.28 7.32 4.33
N SER A 44 0.81 6.94 3.17
CA SER A 44 1.76 5.84 3.01
C SER A 44 3.20 6.29 3.23
N SER A 45 4.14 5.33 3.34
CA SER A 45 5.58 5.63 3.31
C SER A 45 6.07 6.05 1.92
N GLY A 46 5.24 6.02 0.88
CA GLY A 46 5.60 6.40 -0.49
C GLY A 46 6.53 5.42 -1.21
N PHE A 47 6.61 4.16 -0.77
CA PHE A 47 7.52 3.16 -1.35
C PHE A 47 6.83 2.35 -2.43
N VAL A 48 7.37 2.41 -3.65
CA VAL A 48 6.89 1.64 -4.80
C VAL A 48 7.88 0.52 -5.10
N PRO A 49 7.49 -0.76 -4.95
CA PRO A 49 8.38 -1.85 -5.32
C PRO A 49 8.44 -2.00 -6.85
N ALA A 50 9.66 -2.08 -7.38
CA ALA A 50 9.91 -2.29 -8.80
C ALA A 50 11.18 -3.13 -9.01
N ALA A 51 11.23 -3.86 -10.12
CA ALA A 51 12.36 -4.71 -10.47
C ALA A 51 12.96 -4.33 -11.84
N GLY A 52 14.25 -4.61 -12.01
CA GLY A 52 14.97 -4.37 -13.25
C GLY A 52 15.13 -2.89 -13.60
N THR A 53 15.07 -2.00 -12.62
CA THR A 53 15.15 -0.55 -12.84
C THR A 53 16.58 -0.08 -13.04
N ARG A 54 16.74 1.08 -13.71
CA ARG A 54 18.06 1.75 -13.82
C ARG A 54 18.64 2.12 -12.45
N TYR A 55 17.78 2.40 -11.45
CA TYR A 55 18.18 2.73 -10.09
C TYR A 55 18.80 1.51 -9.39
N GLN A 56 18.20 0.33 -9.57
CA GLN A 56 18.77 -0.93 -9.06
C GLN A 56 20.11 -1.23 -9.73
N ARG A 57 20.19 -1.11 -11.07
CA ARG A 57 21.46 -1.33 -11.80
C ARG A 57 22.56 -0.39 -11.33
N ALA A 58 22.25 0.89 -11.11
CA ALA A 58 23.20 1.88 -10.60
C ALA A 58 23.67 1.55 -9.17
N ALA A 59 22.81 0.89 -8.37
CA ALA A 59 23.12 0.44 -7.00
C ALA A 59 23.77 -0.96 -6.96
N GLY A 60 24.05 -1.60 -8.12
CA GLY A 60 24.63 -2.95 -8.19
C GLY A 60 23.65 -4.06 -7.78
N ILE A 61 22.34 -3.80 -7.84
CA ILE A 61 21.29 -4.77 -7.49
C ILE A 61 20.86 -5.49 -8.76
N ASP A 62 21.12 -6.80 -8.83
CA ASP A 62 20.65 -7.68 -9.89
C ASP A 62 19.24 -8.19 -9.56
N ASP A 63 18.25 -7.77 -10.33
CA ASP A 63 16.83 -8.09 -10.15
C ASP A 63 16.09 -8.12 -11.49
N SER A 64 14.99 -8.87 -11.56
CA SER A 64 14.17 -8.95 -12.76
C SER A 64 12.67 -8.95 -12.44
N PRO A 65 11.83 -8.55 -13.40
CA PRO A 65 10.37 -8.66 -13.27
C PRO A 65 9.90 -10.08 -12.99
N GLU A 66 10.54 -11.10 -13.56
CA GLU A 66 10.21 -12.51 -13.36
C GLU A 66 10.48 -12.95 -11.91
N LEU A 67 11.62 -12.53 -11.35
CA LEU A 67 11.94 -12.79 -9.95
C LEU A 67 10.98 -12.06 -9.01
N PHE A 68 10.56 -10.85 -9.38
CA PHE A 68 9.57 -10.11 -8.61
C PHE A 68 8.20 -10.79 -8.68
N ALA A 69 7.75 -11.21 -9.85
CA ALA A 69 6.49 -11.95 -10.02
C ALA A 69 6.50 -13.26 -9.20
N ALA A 70 7.63 -13.99 -9.19
CA ALA A 70 7.79 -15.19 -8.37
C ALA A 70 7.69 -14.88 -6.87
N ASP A 71 8.23 -13.76 -6.38
CA ASP A 71 8.08 -13.35 -4.98
C ASP A 71 6.63 -13.03 -4.63
N VAL A 72 5.90 -12.30 -5.51
CA VAL A 72 4.48 -11.99 -5.34
C VAL A 72 3.64 -13.28 -5.30
N MET A 73 3.82 -14.18 -6.27
CA MET A 73 3.08 -15.44 -6.35
C MET A 73 3.37 -16.35 -5.16
N ARG A 74 4.65 -16.50 -4.77
CA ARG A 74 5.03 -17.24 -3.57
C ARG A 74 4.37 -16.67 -2.31
N LYS A 75 4.31 -15.34 -2.16
CA LYS A 75 3.72 -14.68 -1.00
C LYS A 75 2.21 -14.90 -0.91
N ASN A 76 1.51 -14.91 -2.03
CA ASN A 76 0.06 -15.14 -2.07
C ASN A 76 -0.33 -16.61 -2.31
N HIS A 77 0.63 -17.57 -2.26
CA HIS A 77 0.40 -19.00 -2.45
C HIS A 77 -0.29 -19.33 -3.79
N ASP A 78 0.08 -18.61 -4.84
CA ASP A 78 -0.45 -18.75 -6.21
C ASP A 78 -1.95 -18.45 -6.36
N GLU A 79 -2.54 -17.65 -5.43
CA GLU A 79 -3.96 -17.28 -5.48
C GLU A 79 -4.27 -16.09 -6.41
N ALA A 80 -3.29 -15.19 -6.65
CA ALA A 80 -3.51 -14.06 -7.53
C ALA A 80 -3.56 -14.48 -9.01
N ASP A 81 -4.19 -13.67 -9.86
CA ASP A 81 -4.14 -13.90 -11.31
C ASP A 81 -2.71 -13.69 -11.84
N PRO A 82 -2.04 -14.74 -12.34
CA PRO A 82 -0.63 -14.64 -12.76
C PRO A 82 -0.42 -13.68 -13.94
N ARG A 83 -1.46 -13.45 -14.78
CA ARG A 83 -1.36 -12.52 -15.91
C ARG A 83 -1.30 -11.06 -15.41
N ILE A 84 -2.09 -10.72 -14.40
CA ILE A 84 -2.06 -9.40 -13.75
C ILE A 84 -0.75 -9.19 -13.01
N VAL A 85 -0.27 -10.22 -12.29
CA VAL A 85 1.03 -10.19 -11.59
C VAL A 85 2.16 -9.94 -12.59
N ASP A 86 2.20 -10.67 -13.72
CA ASP A 86 3.24 -10.50 -14.75
C ASP A 86 3.18 -9.10 -15.38
N ALA A 87 1.98 -8.63 -15.77
CA ALA A 87 1.79 -7.29 -16.33
C ALA A 87 2.26 -6.19 -15.38
N LEU A 88 1.95 -6.29 -14.08
CA LEU A 88 2.38 -5.34 -13.07
C LEU A 88 3.90 -5.38 -12.86
N CYS A 89 4.47 -6.56 -12.65
CA CYS A 89 5.90 -6.69 -12.34
C CYS A 89 6.78 -6.26 -13.51
N ARG A 90 6.35 -6.50 -14.76
CA ARG A 90 7.04 -5.99 -15.96
C ARG A 90 6.81 -4.50 -16.19
N GLY A 91 5.62 -4.00 -15.86
CA GLY A 91 5.22 -2.62 -16.16
C GLY A 91 5.74 -1.59 -15.17
N VAL A 92 5.88 -1.94 -13.88
CA VAL A 92 6.17 -0.95 -12.83
C VAL A 92 7.55 -0.31 -12.94
N GLY A 93 8.60 -1.07 -13.25
CA GLY A 93 9.96 -0.52 -13.45
C GLY A 93 10.00 0.54 -14.54
N PRO A 94 9.58 0.21 -15.79
CA PRO A 94 9.42 1.19 -16.86
C PRO A 94 8.48 2.36 -16.50
N THR A 95 7.50 2.15 -15.62
CA THR A 95 6.62 3.24 -15.15
C THR A 95 7.35 4.24 -14.28
N LEU A 96 8.18 3.78 -13.34
CA LEU A 96 8.99 4.69 -12.52
C LEU A 96 10.00 5.48 -13.36
N GLU A 97 10.66 4.81 -14.31
CA GLU A 97 11.59 5.46 -15.23
C GLU A 97 10.89 6.48 -16.13
N TRP A 98 9.67 6.19 -16.64
CA TRP A 98 8.85 7.12 -17.40
C TRP A 98 8.39 8.32 -16.57
N LEU A 99 7.97 8.11 -15.30
CA LEU A 99 7.61 9.20 -14.39
C LEU A 99 8.79 10.14 -14.13
N ASP A 100 10.00 9.60 -14.04
CA ASP A 100 11.22 10.43 -13.90
C ASP A 100 11.56 11.18 -15.19
N ASP A 101 11.66 10.46 -16.32
CA ASP A 101 12.14 10.99 -17.58
C ASP A 101 11.18 12.01 -18.21
N ARG A 102 9.87 11.79 -18.08
CA ARG A 102 8.85 12.61 -18.74
C ARG A 102 8.18 13.61 -17.82
N HIS A 103 8.10 13.29 -16.53
CA HIS A 103 7.29 14.03 -15.57
C HIS A 103 8.07 14.55 -14.36
N GLY A 104 9.38 14.28 -14.29
CA GLY A 104 10.27 14.80 -13.25
C GLY A 104 10.01 14.23 -11.84
N VAL A 105 9.29 13.10 -11.73
CA VAL A 105 9.10 12.40 -10.46
C VAL A 105 10.29 11.47 -10.24
N ARG A 106 11.31 11.95 -9.54
CA ARG A 106 12.57 11.25 -9.34
C ARG A 106 12.47 10.20 -8.24
N PHE A 107 13.00 9.02 -8.52
CA PHE A 107 13.07 7.92 -7.59
C PHE A 107 14.51 7.48 -7.33
N ASP A 108 14.72 6.90 -6.13
CA ASP A 108 15.92 6.13 -5.80
C ASP A 108 15.53 4.81 -5.15
N VAL A 109 16.35 3.77 -5.32
CA VAL A 109 16.15 2.49 -4.64
C VAL A 109 16.64 2.58 -3.20
N LEU A 110 15.79 2.19 -2.25
CA LEU A 110 16.13 2.16 -0.84
C LEU A 110 17.09 1.01 -0.54
N GLN A 111 18.12 1.31 0.23
CA GLN A 111 19.14 0.36 0.67
C GLN A 111 19.11 0.16 2.19
N GLY A 112 19.77 -0.88 2.68
CA GLY A 112 19.97 -1.11 4.11
C GLY A 112 18.94 -2.01 4.79
N PHE A 113 17.80 -2.30 4.17
CA PHE A 113 16.82 -3.25 4.68
C PHE A 113 15.97 -3.86 3.56
N THR A 114 15.43 -5.06 3.81
CA THR A 114 14.52 -5.76 2.89
C THR A 114 13.29 -6.19 3.65
N TYR A 115 12.10 -5.95 3.10
CA TYR A 115 10.86 -6.45 3.70
C TYR A 115 10.70 -7.97 3.49
N PRO A 116 10.06 -8.68 4.44
CA PRO A 116 9.78 -10.12 4.30
C PRO A 116 9.06 -10.44 3.00
N GLY A 117 9.49 -11.53 2.35
CA GLY A 117 8.94 -11.99 1.08
C GLY A 117 9.65 -11.44 -0.15
N HIS A 118 10.32 -10.30 -0.09
CA HIS A 118 11.16 -9.81 -1.17
C HIS A 118 12.54 -10.48 -1.18
N SER A 119 12.97 -10.99 -2.32
CA SER A 119 14.29 -11.59 -2.50
C SER A 119 15.37 -10.57 -2.88
N ARG A 120 14.99 -9.33 -3.20
CA ARG A 120 15.88 -8.21 -3.58
C ARG A 120 15.42 -6.90 -2.95
N LEU A 121 16.30 -5.90 -2.94
CA LEU A 121 15.96 -4.52 -2.61
C LEU A 121 15.15 -3.91 -3.75
N ARG A 122 13.85 -3.68 -3.54
CA ARG A 122 12.90 -3.23 -4.57
C ARG A 122 12.17 -1.95 -4.27
N MET A 123 12.25 -1.47 -3.02
CA MET A 123 11.53 -0.25 -2.67
C MET A 123 12.18 0.96 -3.28
N HIS A 124 11.42 1.67 -4.12
CA HIS A 124 11.81 2.96 -4.69
C HIS A 124 11.00 4.05 -4.03
N ALA A 125 11.64 5.17 -3.75
CA ALA A 125 11.01 6.33 -3.13
C ALA A 125 11.55 7.63 -3.70
N VAL A 126 10.77 8.70 -3.56
CA VAL A 126 11.26 10.06 -3.73
C VAL A 126 12.21 10.42 -2.58
N ALA A 127 12.98 11.49 -2.73
CA ALA A 127 14.07 11.83 -1.80
C ALA A 127 13.64 11.94 -0.33
N GLU A 128 12.46 12.48 -0.07
CA GLU A 128 11.89 12.68 1.27
C GLU A 128 11.40 11.37 1.93
N LYS A 129 11.18 10.31 1.15
CA LYS A 129 10.76 8.98 1.60
C LYS A 129 9.42 8.99 2.37
N THR A 130 8.46 9.79 1.88
CA THR A 130 7.10 9.87 2.42
C THR A 130 6.07 9.81 1.30
N GLY A 131 4.85 9.33 1.62
CA GLY A 131 3.72 9.34 0.71
C GLY A 131 3.26 10.75 0.36
N GLU A 132 3.39 11.68 1.30
CA GLU A 132 3.11 13.10 1.08
C GLU A 132 3.99 13.71 -0.02
N ALA A 133 5.29 13.43 0.02
CA ALA A 133 6.23 13.92 -0.98
C ALA A 133 6.01 13.24 -2.34
N LEU A 134 5.69 11.94 -2.37
CA LEU A 134 5.28 11.26 -3.60
C LEU A 134 4.04 11.90 -4.19
N MET A 135 3.02 12.17 -3.36
CA MET A 135 1.78 12.82 -3.78
C MET A 135 2.02 14.22 -4.33
N ALA A 136 2.82 15.02 -3.62
CA ALA A 136 3.21 16.37 -4.06
C ALA A 136 3.97 16.33 -5.40
N SER A 137 4.83 15.33 -5.61
CA SER A 137 5.56 15.15 -6.88
C SER A 137 4.64 14.79 -8.03
N LEU A 138 3.69 13.88 -7.81
CA LEU A 138 2.67 13.52 -8.81
C LEU A 138 1.76 14.70 -9.16
N LEU A 139 1.34 15.49 -8.18
CA LEU A 139 0.54 16.69 -8.41
C LEU A 139 1.28 17.74 -9.22
N ARG A 140 2.57 17.99 -8.93
CA ARG A 140 3.40 18.88 -9.75
C ARG A 140 3.53 18.38 -11.18
N ALA A 141 3.74 17.09 -11.35
CA ALA A 141 3.78 16.45 -12.67
C ALA A 141 2.46 16.62 -13.46
N SER A 142 1.34 16.67 -12.73
CA SER A 142 -0.02 16.78 -13.30
C SER A 142 -0.51 18.24 -13.43
N ALA A 143 0.37 19.24 -13.41
CA ALA A 143 -0.02 20.65 -13.47
C ALA A 143 -0.86 21.02 -14.70
N ASP A 144 -0.66 20.31 -15.80
CA ASP A 144 -1.42 20.48 -17.06
C ASP A 144 -2.62 19.54 -17.21
N VAL A 145 -2.98 18.78 -16.17
CA VAL A 145 -4.16 17.90 -16.16
C VAL A 145 -5.34 18.65 -15.56
N ASP A 146 -6.51 18.57 -16.19
CA ASP A 146 -7.74 19.13 -15.63
C ASP A 146 -8.19 18.28 -14.44
N ILE A 147 -7.99 18.80 -13.23
CA ILE A 147 -8.40 18.16 -11.98
C ILE A 147 -9.51 19.00 -11.35
N LEU A 148 -10.73 18.47 -11.34
CA LEU A 148 -11.87 19.07 -10.66
C LEU A 148 -11.95 18.55 -9.23
N THR A 149 -11.44 19.34 -8.29
CA THR A 149 -11.51 19.06 -6.85
C THR A 149 -12.87 19.38 -6.26
N SER A 150 -13.17 18.91 -5.04
CA SER A 150 -14.49 19.05 -4.39
C SER A 150 -15.63 18.55 -5.29
N ALA A 151 -15.41 17.50 -6.06
CA ALA A 151 -16.35 16.88 -6.99
C ALA A 151 -16.60 15.41 -6.58
N ARG A 152 -17.48 15.23 -5.60
CA ARG A 152 -17.81 13.90 -5.07
C ARG A 152 -18.69 13.15 -6.06
N VAL A 153 -18.15 12.16 -6.74
CA VAL A 153 -18.92 11.29 -7.63
C VAL A 153 -19.98 10.54 -6.82
N THR A 154 -21.21 10.59 -7.28
CA THR A 154 -22.37 9.97 -6.62
C THR A 154 -22.95 8.81 -7.42
N ASN A 155 -22.80 8.81 -8.73
CA ASN A 155 -23.30 7.76 -9.61
C ASN A 155 -22.44 7.61 -10.86
N VAL A 156 -22.34 6.38 -11.36
CA VAL A 156 -21.69 6.02 -12.62
C VAL A 156 -22.68 5.22 -13.45
N SER A 157 -22.90 5.63 -14.67
CA SER A 157 -23.65 4.89 -15.69
C SER A 157 -22.70 4.43 -16.79
N ALA A 158 -23.18 3.71 -17.81
CA ALA A 158 -22.35 3.19 -18.92
C ALA A 158 -21.62 4.29 -19.72
N HIS A 159 -22.09 5.54 -19.67
CA HIS A 159 -21.58 6.63 -20.53
C HIS A 159 -21.44 7.97 -19.80
N SER A 160 -21.74 8.06 -18.49
CA SER A 160 -21.68 9.31 -17.75
C SER A 160 -21.41 9.10 -16.28
N VAL A 161 -20.83 10.13 -15.68
CA VAL A 161 -20.55 10.23 -14.23
C VAL A 161 -21.33 11.42 -13.69
N GLN A 162 -22.05 11.21 -12.60
CA GLN A 162 -22.70 12.29 -11.83
C GLN A 162 -21.86 12.61 -10.60
N TYR A 163 -21.69 13.89 -10.31
CA TYR A 163 -20.98 14.36 -9.13
C TYR A 163 -21.71 15.52 -8.45
N GLU A 164 -21.41 15.71 -7.19
CA GLU A 164 -21.98 16.73 -6.33
C GLU A 164 -20.88 17.64 -5.77
N ARG A 165 -21.15 18.92 -5.74
CA ARG A 165 -20.30 19.97 -5.19
C ARG A 165 -20.66 20.24 -3.72
N PRO A 166 -19.77 20.89 -2.93
CA PRO A 166 -20.05 21.21 -1.52
C PRO A 166 -21.29 22.07 -1.27
N ASP A 167 -21.70 22.88 -2.25
CA ASP A 167 -22.92 23.69 -2.20
C ASP A 167 -24.22 22.89 -2.47
N GLY A 168 -24.08 21.56 -2.69
CA GLY A 168 -25.19 20.68 -3.03
C GLY A 168 -25.58 20.67 -4.50
N SER A 169 -24.94 21.48 -5.33
CA SER A 169 -25.17 21.44 -6.77
C SER A 169 -24.70 20.10 -7.35
N LYS A 170 -25.46 19.59 -8.34
CA LYS A 170 -25.17 18.34 -9.02
C LYS A 170 -24.91 18.60 -10.49
N ASP A 171 -23.92 17.92 -11.01
CA ASP A 171 -23.54 18.04 -12.42
C ASP A 171 -23.20 16.65 -12.99
N GLN A 172 -23.06 16.59 -14.29
CA GLN A 172 -22.82 15.35 -15.03
C GLN A 172 -21.84 15.57 -16.17
N VAL A 173 -20.92 14.64 -16.31
CA VAL A 173 -20.00 14.57 -17.44
C VAL A 173 -20.15 13.24 -18.17
N ALA A 174 -20.27 13.30 -19.51
CA ALA A 174 -20.24 12.13 -20.36
C ALA A 174 -18.80 11.75 -20.69
N TYR A 175 -18.52 10.46 -20.88
CA TYR A 175 -17.18 9.94 -21.18
C TYR A 175 -17.21 8.92 -22.33
N GLU A 176 -16.06 8.76 -23.01
CA GLU A 176 -15.80 7.61 -23.88
C GLU A 176 -15.21 6.46 -23.08
N ALA A 177 -14.20 6.75 -22.23
CA ALA A 177 -13.56 5.80 -21.35
C ALA A 177 -13.50 6.33 -19.91
N LEU A 178 -13.68 5.42 -18.95
CA LEU A 178 -13.68 5.73 -17.53
C LEU A 178 -12.58 4.95 -16.80
N VAL A 179 -11.80 5.63 -15.96
CA VAL A 179 -10.85 4.99 -15.06
C VAL A 179 -11.33 5.15 -13.60
N LEU A 180 -11.57 4.02 -12.93
CA LEU A 180 -11.90 3.96 -11.51
C LEU A 180 -10.58 3.85 -10.69
N ALA A 181 -10.20 4.96 -10.04
CA ALA A 181 -8.98 5.09 -9.25
C ALA A 181 -9.25 5.59 -7.82
N CYS A 182 -10.50 5.39 -7.33
CA CYS A 182 -10.99 5.91 -6.05
C CYS A 182 -10.80 4.94 -4.87
N SER A 183 -9.79 4.07 -4.95
CA SER A 183 -9.37 3.14 -3.90
C SER A 183 -10.43 2.08 -3.54
N GLY A 184 -10.19 1.36 -2.43
CA GLY A 184 -11.05 0.29 -1.93
C GLY A 184 -12.11 0.76 -0.92
N TYR A 185 -12.40 -0.07 0.09
CA TYR A 185 -13.52 0.14 1.01
C TYR A 185 -13.11 0.19 2.49
N GLY A 186 -11.84 0.37 2.82
CA GLY A 186 -11.37 0.35 4.21
C GLY A 186 -12.00 1.43 5.13
N GLY A 187 -12.48 2.54 4.57
CA GLY A 187 -13.23 3.57 5.30
C GLY A 187 -14.71 3.28 5.49
N ASN A 188 -15.25 2.24 4.84
CA ASN A 188 -16.64 1.84 4.93
C ASN A 188 -16.82 0.74 5.98
N LYS A 189 -17.23 1.12 7.19
CA LYS A 189 -17.37 0.20 8.33
C LYS A 189 -18.29 -0.99 8.05
N ASP A 190 -19.34 -0.82 7.26
CA ASP A 190 -20.28 -1.90 6.97
C ASP A 190 -19.67 -2.91 6.00
N MET A 191 -18.95 -2.45 4.98
CA MET A 191 -18.20 -3.33 4.09
C MET A 191 -17.06 -4.03 4.83
N VAL A 192 -16.34 -3.34 5.72
CA VAL A 192 -15.29 -3.93 6.55
C VAL A 192 -15.89 -5.02 7.45
N ARG A 193 -16.97 -4.75 8.18
CA ARG A 193 -17.66 -5.77 8.99
C ARG A 193 -18.13 -6.97 8.18
N ARG A 194 -18.59 -6.73 6.96
CA ARG A 194 -19.08 -7.79 6.06
C ARG A 194 -17.97 -8.68 5.53
N TYR A 195 -16.86 -8.10 5.09
CA TYR A 195 -15.80 -8.81 4.36
C TYR A 195 -14.58 -9.11 5.22
N LEU A 196 -14.32 -8.33 6.25
CA LEU A 196 -13.13 -8.39 7.11
C LEU A 196 -13.51 -8.37 8.60
N PRO A 197 -14.41 -9.30 9.05
CA PRO A 197 -14.93 -9.26 10.41
C PRO A 197 -13.85 -9.38 11.50
N GLU A 198 -12.73 -10.05 11.20
CA GLU A 198 -11.61 -10.25 12.14
C GLU A 198 -10.82 -8.98 12.47
N ILE A 199 -10.97 -7.92 11.64
CA ILE A 199 -10.28 -6.64 11.82
C ILE A 199 -11.25 -5.46 11.90
N ALA A 200 -12.55 -5.73 12.02
CA ALA A 200 -13.61 -4.72 11.93
C ALA A 200 -13.52 -3.59 12.96
N ASP A 201 -12.99 -3.89 14.15
CA ASP A 201 -12.85 -2.94 15.25
C ASP A 201 -11.43 -2.34 15.35
N ALA A 202 -10.53 -2.68 14.43
CA ALA A 202 -9.20 -2.11 14.39
C ALA A 202 -9.21 -0.65 13.95
N LEU A 203 -8.15 0.08 14.32
CA LEU A 203 -7.88 1.41 13.79
C LEU A 203 -7.81 1.33 12.25
N TYR A 204 -8.58 2.16 11.55
CA TYR A 204 -8.39 2.36 10.12
C TYR A 204 -7.34 3.44 9.88
N PHE A 205 -6.22 3.06 9.29
CA PHE A 205 -5.08 3.93 8.99
C PHE A 205 -5.01 4.24 7.49
N GLY A 206 -6.13 4.64 6.92
CA GLY A 206 -6.28 5.00 5.51
C GLY A 206 -7.18 6.22 5.36
N HIS A 207 -7.37 6.64 4.11
CA HIS A 207 -8.21 7.80 3.81
C HIS A 207 -9.70 7.48 4.03
N ALA A 208 -10.40 8.31 4.82
CA ALA A 208 -11.82 8.12 5.16
C ALA A 208 -12.74 8.06 3.93
N GLY A 209 -12.29 8.61 2.79
CA GLY A 209 -12.97 8.60 1.51
C GLY A 209 -12.99 7.23 0.80
N ASN A 210 -12.27 6.23 1.27
CA ASN A 210 -12.25 4.90 0.69
C ASN A 210 -13.51 4.12 1.06
N GLN A 211 -14.62 4.42 0.37
CA GLN A 211 -15.97 3.96 0.71
C GLN A 211 -16.44 2.73 -0.11
N GLY A 212 -15.57 2.18 -0.98
CA GLY A 212 -15.94 1.05 -1.84
C GLY A 212 -16.79 1.45 -3.04
N ASP A 213 -16.75 2.72 -3.41
CA ASP A 213 -17.57 3.29 -4.47
C ASP A 213 -17.32 2.60 -5.82
N ALA A 214 -16.06 2.34 -6.18
CA ALA A 214 -15.71 1.63 -7.42
C ALA A 214 -16.37 0.25 -7.50
N VAL A 215 -16.30 -0.53 -6.42
CA VAL A 215 -16.93 -1.87 -6.36
C VAL A 215 -18.44 -1.74 -6.51
N ARG A 216 -19.06 -0.78 -5.83
CA ARG A 216 -20.50 -0.53 -5.89
C ARG A 216 -20.96 -0.17 -7.31
N TRP A 217 -20.28 0.77 -7.95
CA TRP A 217 -20.63 1.19 -9.33
C TRP A 217 -20.32 0.09 -10.35
N GLY A 218 -19.16 -0.54 -10.27
CA GLY A 218 -18.78 -1.62 -11.19
C GLY A 218 -19.76 -2.79 -11.13
N THR A 219 -20.13 -3.24 -9.92
CA THR A 219 -21.09 -4.34 -9.76
C THR A 219 -22.51 -3.95 -10.21
N ALA A 220 -22.93 -2.69 -10.01
CA ALA A 220 -24.19 -2.18 -10.55
C ALA A 220 -24.21 -2.17 -12.11
N LEU A 221 -23.04 -2.03 -12.73
CA LEU A 221 -22.87 -2.13 -14.20
C LEU A 221 -22.67 -3.57 -14.69
N GLY A 222 -22.72 -4.57 -13.82
CA GLY A 222 -22.59 -6.00 -14.15
C GLY A 222 -21.18 -6.58 -14.03
N ALA A 223 -20.22 -5.85 -13.49
CA ALA A 223 -18.88 -6.37 -13.21
C ALA A 223 -18.87 -7.29 -11.98
N GLN A 224 -17.83 -8.12 -11.87
CA GLN A 224 -17.56 -8.95 -10.71
C GLN A 224 -16.49 -8.30 -9.80
N ALA A 225 -16.60 -8.52 -8.50
CA ALA A 225 -15.58 -8.20 -7.52
C ALA A 225 -15.08 -9.48 -6.87
N MET A 226 -13.76 -9.59 -6.66
CA MET A 226 -13.12 -10.78 -6.06
C MET A 226 -12.14 -10.39 -4.97
N ASP A 227 -11.72 -11.38 -4.18
CA ASP A 227 -10.74 -11.28 -3.10
C ASP A 227 -11.11 -10.22 -2.04
N MET A 228 -12.42 -10.02 -1.84
CA MET A 228 -12.95 -8.98 -0.93
C MET A 228 -12.54 -9.20 0.53
N THR A 229 -12.00 -10.37 0.88
CA THR A 229 -11.46 -10.69 2.20
C THR A 229 -9.98 -10.34 2.35
N ALA A 230 -9.34 -9.86 1.28
CA ALA A 230 -7.93 -9.49 1.30
C ALA A 230 -7.71 -8.03 1.74
N TYR A 231 -6.73 -7.82 2.59
CA TYR A 231 -6.36 -6.49 3.07
C TYR A 231 -4.88 -6.40 3.46
N GLN A 232 -4.38 -5.19 3.56
CA GLN A 232 -3.15 -4.88 4.29
C GLN A 232 -3.52 -4.51 5.73
N GLY A 233 -3.11 -5.36 6.67
CA GLY A 233 -2.98 -5.01 8.07
C GLY A 233 -1.62 -4.36 8.36
N HIS A 234 -1.44 -3.84 9.55
CA HIS A 234 -0.13 -3.45 10.07
C HIS A 234 -0.08 -3.64 11.59
N GLY A 235 0.85 -4.45 12.06
CA GLY A 235 1.02 -4.76 13.49
C GLY A 235 1.89 -3.76 14.25
N SER A 236 2.06 -2.53 13.75
CA SER A 236 3.01 -1.58 14.34
C SER A 236 2.59 -0.12 14.12
N VAL A 237 1.46 0.27 14.70
CA VAL A 237 1.05 1.68 14.83
C VAL A 237 1.19 2.11 16.28
N ALA A 238 1.99 3.14 16.56
CA ALA A 238 2.27 3.63 17.92
C ALA A 238 0.97 3.99 18.65
N ALA A 239 0.71 3.38 19.78
CA ALA A 239 -0.49 3.59 20.58
C ALA A 239 -0.16 4.43 21.85
N PRO A 240 -0.96 5.48 22.18
CA PRO A 240 -2.17 5.94 21.49
C PRO A 240 -1.93 6.96 20.36
N HIS A 241 -0.70 7.19 19.94
CA HIS A 241 -0.30 8.31 19.07
C HIS A 241 -0.81 8.22 17.63
N GLY A 242 -1.17 7.02 17.12
CA GLY A 242 -1.62 6.85 15.75
C GLY A 242 -0.53 7.12 14.70
N ILE A 243 0.74 6.87 15.03
CA ILE A 243 1.89 7.11 14.15
C ILE A 243 2.44 5.76 13.68
N LEU A 244 2.70 5.63 12.40
CA LEU A 244 3.30 4.43 11.83
C LEU A 244 4.71 4.21 12.39
N VAL A 245 5.00 3.00 12.86
CA VAL A 245 6.35 2.58 13.25
C VAL A 245 6.90 1.67 12.16
N THR A 246 8.02 2.03 11.57
CA THR A 246 8.64 1.28 10.47
C THR A 246 8.87 -0.19 10.84
N TRP A 247 8.44 -1.10 9.97
CA TRP A 247 8.66 -2.54 10.17
C TRP A 247 10.13 -2.95 10.01
N ALA A 248 10.99 -2.07 9.49
CA ALA A 248 12.42 -2.30 9.41
C ALA A 248 13.04 -2.65 10.78
N LEU A 249 12.48 -2.15 11.88
CA LEU A 249 12.91 -2.53 13.24
C LEU A 249 12.79 -4.04 13.46
N MET A 250 11.66 -4.63 13.04
CA MET A 250 11.40 -6.07 13.22
C MET A 250 12.22 -6.92 12.25
N THR A 251 12.31 -6.49 10.99
CA THR A 251 13.06 -7.25 9.96
C THR A 251 14.55 -7.27 10.23
N GLU A 252 15.08 -6.24 10.88
CA GLU A 252 16.52 -6.12 11.18
C GLU A 252 16.90 -6.64 12.58
N GLY A 253 16.00 -7.34 13.27
CA GLY A 253 16.33 -8.10 14.48
C GLY A 253 15.53 -7.77 15.74
N GLY A 254 14.65 -6.76 15.68
CA GLY A 254 13.71 -6.46 16.78
C GLY A 254 12.69 -7.57 16.98
N ILE A 255 12.01 -7.56 18.12
CA ILE A 255 10.95 -8.52 18.48
C ILE A 255 9.71 -7.78 18.95
N GLN A 256 8.54 -8.45 18.88
CA GLN A 256 7.34 -7.98 19.54
C GLN A 256 7.01 -8.84 20.77
N VAL A 257 6.63 -8.18 21.85
CA VAL A 257 6.22 -8.83 23.10
C VAL A 257 4.89 -8.27 23.59
N ASN A 258 4.18 -9.08 24.37
CA ASN A 258 2.97 -8.68 25.10
C ASN A 258 3.34 -7.88 26.38
N GLU A 259 2.36 -7.56 27.22
CA GLU A 259 2.55 -6.81 28.48
C GLU A 259 3.38 -7.59 29.53
N ASP A 260 3.46 -8.91 29.41
CA ASP A 260 4.33 -9.73 30.26
C ASP A 260 5.77 -9.80 29.76
N GLY A 261 6.04 -9.31 28.56
CA GLY A 261 7.36 -9.36 27.94
C GLY A 261 7.62 -10.66 27.17
N GLU A 262 6.58 -11.40 26.82
CA GLU A 262 6.65 -12.66 26.07
C GLU A 262 6.36 -12.44 24.58
N ARG A 263 7.11 -13.10 23.71
CA ARG A 263 6.79 -13.17 22.29
C ARG A 263 5.54 -14.03 22.08
N PHE A 264 4.76 -13.70 21.04
CA PHE A 264 3.48 -14.32 20.78
C PHE A 264 3.28 -14.74 19.29
N SER A 265 4.26 -14.48 18.42
CA SER A 265 4.17 -14.75 16.98
C SER A 265 5.53 -14.69 16.30
N ASN A 266 5.54 -14.99 14.99
CA ASN A 266 6.71 -14.81 14.12
C ASN A 266 6.64 -13.45 13.42
N GLU A 267 7.39 -12.50 13.89
CA GLU A 267 7.44 -11.12 13.37
C GLU A 267 8.02 -11.04 11.93
N HIS A 268 8.71 -12.09 11.47
CA HIS A 268 9.29 -12.15 10.13
C HIS A 268 8.33 -12.65 9.04
N LEU A 269 7.11 -13.06 9.38
CA LEU A 269 6.09 -13.37 8.35
C LEU A 269 5.68 -12.11 7.59
N GLY A 270 5.58 -10.98 8.26
CA GLY A 270 5.26 -9.68 7.69
C GLY A 270 4.40 -8.81 8.61
N TYR A 271 4.39 -7.52 8.35
CA TYR A 271 3.63 -6.58 9.18
C TYR A 271 2.11 -6.73 8.99
N SER A 272 1.69 -7.21 7.81
CA SER A 272 0.27 -7.40 7.51
C SER A 272 -0.31 -8.54 8.34
N GLU A 273 0.35 -9.68 8.35
CA GLU A 273 -0.02 -10.84 9.18
C GLU A 273 0.04 -10.52 10.66
N GLN A 274 1.02 -9.72 11.08
CA GLN A 274 1.24 -9.39 12.48
C GLN A 274 0.13 -8.53 13.09
N CYS A 275 -0.71 -7.91 12.27
CA CYS A 275 -1.83 -7.11 12.74
C CYS A 275 -2.76 -7.90 13.69
N LEU A 276 -3.22 -9.07 13.26
CA LEU A 276 -4.14 -9.89 14.06
C LEU A 276 -3.52 -10.45 15.34
N PRO A 277 -2.29 -11.02 15.34
CA PRO A 277 -1.61 -11.38 16.58
C PRO A 277 -1.51 -10.26 17.60
N VAL A 278 -1.22 -9.02 17.17
CA VAL A 278 -1.19 -7.85 18.05
C VAL A 278 -2.58 -7.53 18.63
N LEU A 279 -3.60 -7.48 17.78
CA LEU A 279 -4.97 -7.20 18.21
C LEU A 279 -5.54 -8.25 19.18
N ARG A 280 -5.03 -9.48 19.14
CA ARG A 280 -5.41 -10.57 20.06
C ARG A 280 -4.73 -10.48 21.44
N GLN A 281 -3.72 -9.62 21.59
CA GLN A 281 -3.10 -9.43 22.90
C GLN A 281 -4.02 -8.61 23.82
N PRO A 282 -3.87 -8.68 25.15
CA PRO A 282 -4.65 -7.89 26.10
C PRO A 282 -4.67 -6.40 25.71
N GLY A 283 -5.84 -5.80 25.66
CA GLY A 283 -6.05 -4.42 25.23
C GLY A 283 -5.76 -4.12 23.75
N GLY A 284 -5.53 -5.15 22.91
CA GLY A 284 -5.22 -5.00 21.49
C GLY A 284 -3.87 -4.34 21.21
N VAL A 285 -2.91 -4.49 22.13
CA VAL A 285 -1.61 -3.82 22.06
C VAL A 285 -0.45 -4.78 22.28
N ALA A 286 0.71 -4.41 21.75
CA ALA A 286 1.99 -5.09 21.97
C ALA A 286 3.11 -4.06 22.12
N TRP A 287 4.33 -4.53 22.29
CA TRP A 287 5.52 -3.69 22.39
C TRP A 287 6.59 -4.16 21.41
N CYS A 288 7.04 -3.26 20.54
CA CYS A 288 8.25 -3.47 19.75
C CYS A 288 9.47 -3.27 20.64
N ILE A 289 10.34 -4.28 20.78
CA ILE A 289 11.59 -4.23 21.54
C ILE A 289 12.75 -4.27 20.55
N TYR A 290 13.69 -3.35 20.70
CA TYR A 290 14.85 -3.18 19.82
C TYR A 290 16.01 -2.51 20.57
N ASP A 291 17.19 -2.46 19.94
CA ASP A 291 18.41 -1.90 20.52
C ASP A 291 18.80 -0.56 19.89
N GLU A 292 19.94 0.00 20.32
CA GLU A 292 20.48 1.28 19.80
C GLU A 292 20.70 1.24 18.30
N ARG A 293 21.22 0.15 17.75
CA ARG A 293 21.43 -0.01 16.29
C ARG A 293 20.13 0.18 15.53
N LEU A 294 19.05 -0.45 15.99
CA LEU A 294 17.73 -0.35 15.40
C LEU A 294 17.06 1.00 15.69
N HIS A 295 17.34 1.61 16.84
CA HIS A 295 16.93 2.98 17.12
C HIS A 295 17.50 3.93 16.06
N GLN A 296 18.80 3.85 15.77
CA GLN A 296 19.44 4.67 14.73
C GLN A 296 18.89 4.37 13.33
N LEU A 297 18.58 3.10 13.01
CA LEU A 297 17.87 2.77 11.79
C LEU A 297 16.50 3.44 11.74
N GLY A 298 15.72 3.36 12.82
CA GLY A 298 14.43 4.03 12.96
C GLY A 298 14.52 5.52 12.67
N MET A 299 15.53 6.20 13.20
CA MET A 299 15.75 7.64 13.01
C MET A 299 15.96 8.06 11.54
N THR A 300 16.19 7.12 10.63
CA THR A 300 16.24 7.41 9.19
C THR A 300 14.85 7.57 8.56
N PHE A 301 13.77 7.17 9.27
CA PHE A 301 12.38 7.26 8.82
C PHE A 301 11.68 8.45 9.49
N PRO A 302 11.00 9.31 8.70
CA PRO A 302 10.27 10.46 9.24
C PRO A 302 9.25 10.08 10.33
N ASP A 303 8.37 9.12 10.07
CA ASP A 303 7.32 8.67 11.01
C ASP A 303 7.91 8.23 12.36
N TYR A 304 9.07 7.55 12.35
CA TYR A 304 9.72 7.13 13.59
C TYR A 304 10.25 8.34 14.38
N ARG A 305 10.79 9.36 13.72
CA ARG A 305 11.21 10.61 14.38
C ARG A 305 10.02 11.31 15.02
N ASP A 306 8.87 11.31 14.34
CA ASP A 306 7.62 11.88 14.89
C ASP A 306 7.13 11.07 16.09
N ALA A 307 7.20 9.73 16.04
CA ALA A 307 6.87 8.88 17.18
C ALA A 307 7.81 9.15 18.38
N GLN A 308 9.09 9.36 18.14
CA GLN A 308 10.04 9.75 19.18
C GLN A 308 9.73 11.14 19.74
N ALA A 309 9.48 12.12 18.89
CA ALA A 309 9.12 13.49 19.31
C ALA A 309 7.81 13.50 20.12
N ALA A 310 6.85 12.63 19.79
CA ALA A 310 5.62 12.42 20.53
C ALA A 310 5.81 11.67 21.86
N GLY A 311 7.04 11.23 22.18
CA GLY A 311 7.35 10.52 23.42
C GLY A 311 6.90 9.05 23.44
N ALA A 312 6.62 8.45 22.27
CA ALA A 312 6.23 7.04 22.15
C ALA A 312 7.41 6.07 22.44
N VAL A 313 8.64 6.50 22.15
CA VAL A 313 9.86 5.70 22.38
C VAL A 313 10.25 5.74 23.86
N LYS A 314 10.40 4.57 24.46
CA LYS A 314 10.84 4.37 25.83
C LYS A 314 12.19 3.66 25.85
N MET A 315 13.13 4.15 26.66
CA MET A 315 14.43 3.52 26.85
C MET A 315 14.42 2.66 28.13
N ASN A 316 15.16 1.54 28.10
CA ASN A 316 15.27 0.59 29.20
C ASN A 316 13.92 0.11 29.74
N PRO A 317 13.06 -0.49 28.86
CA PRO A 317 11.75 -0.95 29.26
C PRO A 317 11.85 -2.10 30.26
N VAL A 318 10.90 -2.14 31.20
CA VAL A 318 10.83 -3.20 32.20
C VAL A 318 9.53 -3.97 32.00
N PHE A 319 9.66 -5.27 31.72
CA PHE A 319 8.54 -6.23 31.62
C PHE A 319 8.87 -7.47 32.44
N PRO A 320 7.87 -8.16 33.03
CA PRO A 320 8.09 -9.29 33.94
C PRO A 320 9.02 -10.35 33.38
N ARG A 321 8.86 -10.76 32.12
CA ARG A 321 9.59 -11.85 31.47
C ARG A 321 10.52 -11.46 30.33
N LEU A 322 10.74 -10.17 30.09
CA LEU A 322 11.57 -9.72 28.97
C LEU A 322 12.99 -10.31 28.99
N ASN A 323 13.59 -10.41 30.16
CA ASN A 323 14.94 -10.97 30.29
C ASN A 323 15.01 -12.46 29.94
N GLU A 324 13.98 -13.24 30.29
CA GLU A 324 13.83 -14.63 29.90
C GLU A 324 13.65 -14.74 28.39
N THR A 325 12.74 -13.96 27.82
CA THR A 325 12.49 -13.89 26.36
C THR A 325 13.76 -13.58 25.57
N LEU A 326 14.56 -12.60 26.02
CA LEU A 326 15.83 -12.28 25.35
C LEU A 326 16.88 -13.39 25.49
N LYS A 327 16.88 -14.18 26.56
CA LYS A 327 17.73 -15.39 26.70
C LYS A 327 17.28 -16.49 25.74
N GLU A 328 15.97 -16.72 25.63
CA GLU A 328 15.40 -17.70 24.71
C GLU A 328 15.74 -17.34 23.25
N VAL A 329 15.59 -16.05 22.85
CA VAL A 329 15.97 -15.58 21.52
C VAL A 329 17.45 -15.84 21.21
N ARG A 330 18.35 -15.66 22.18
CA ARG A 330 19.79 -16.02 22.03
C ARG A 330 19.99 -17.52 21.85
N ALA A 331 19.23 -18.35 22.58
CA ALA A 331 19.28 -19.80 22.42
C ALA A 331 18.79 -20.23 21.03
N TYR A 332 17.71 -19.63 20.53
CA TYR A 332 17.21 -19.88 19.16
C TYR A 332 18.25 -19.52 18.09
N ALA A 333 18.91 -18.37 18.23
CA ALA A 333 20.00 -17.98 17.31
C ALA A 333 21.21 -18.92 17.32
N SER A 334 21.41 -19.64 18.45
CA SER A 334 22.50 -20.62 18.61
C SER A 334 22.10 -22.05 18.20
N GLY A 335 20.99 -22.24 17.49
CA GLY A 335 20.51 -23.53 16.98
C GLY A 335 19.31 -24.13 17.73
N GLY A 336 18.76 -23.44 18.72
CA GLY A 336 17.49 -23.79 19.33
C GLY A 336 16.30 -23.58 18.35
N GLN A 337 15.20 -24.26 18.61
CA GLN A 337 14.00 -24.13 17.79
C GLN A 337 13.07 -23.06 18.37
N ASP A 338 12.79 -21.97 17.60
CA ASP A 338 11.79 -21.00 17.97
C ASP A 338 10.38 -21.59 17.85
N PRO A 339 9.51 -21.49 18.86
CA PRO A 339 8.16 -22.05 18.81
C PRO A 339 7.26 -21.41 17.73
N PHE A 340 7.62 -20.21 17.27
CA PHE A 340 6.89 -19.50 16.19
C PHE A 340 7.56 -19.66 14.84
N GLY A 341 8.69 -20.35 14.72
CA GLY A 341 9.38 -20.67 13.46
C GLY A 341 10.19 -19.51 12.86
N ARG A 342 10.56 -18.49 13.66
CA ARG A 342 11.47 -17.42 13.21
C ARG A 342 12.93 -17.90 13.28
N ASP A 343 13.68 -17.64 12.22
CA ASP A 343 15.12 -17.88 12.16
C ASP A 343 15.88 -16.65 12.69
N PHE A 344 16.39 -16.75 13.94
CA PHE A 344 17.17 -15.71 14.58
C PHE A 344 18.65 -15.69 14.21
N SER A 345 19.14 -16.67 13.45
CA SER A 345 20.55 -16.74 13.04
C SER A 345 20.94 -15.71 11.97
N LYS A 346 19.95 -15.17 11.26
CA LYS A 346 20.15 -14.32 10.07
C LYS A 346 20.37 -12.84 10.35
N LYS A 347 20.10 -12.39 11.58
CA LYS A 347 20.21 -10.97 11.97
C LYS A 347 20.96 -10.84 13.28
N PRO A 348 21.65 -9.70 13.52
CA PRO A 348 22.31 -9.44 14.78
C PRO A 348 21.32 -9.50 15.95
N LEU A 349 21.72 -10.11 17.02
CA LEU A 349 20.96 -10.17 18.27
C LEU A 349 20.90 -8.80 18.94
N LEU A 350 19.80 -8.54 19.64
CA LEU A 350 19.63 -7.32 20.42
C LEU A 350 20.62 -7.25 21.60
N THR A 351 21.22 -6.08 21.77
CA THR A 351 22.13 -5.75 22.87
C THR A 351 21.66 -4.50 23.61
N PRO A 352 21.86 -4.42 24.94
CA PRO A 352 21.50 -3.21 25.68
C PRO A 352 22.32 -1.98 25.23
N PRO A 353 21.77 -0.75 25.31
CA PRO A 353 20.47 -0.44 25.89
C PRO A 353 19.31 -0.85 24.97
N TYR A 354 18.17 -1.22 25.58
CA TYR A 354 16.96 -1.56 24.84
C TYR A 354 15.99 -0.40 24.78
N TYR A 355 15.22 -0.37 23.71
CA TYR A 355 14.13 0.57 23.48
C TYR A 355 12.81 -0.19 23.31
N ALA A 356 11.70 0.49 23.56
CA ALA A 356 10.36 -0.02 23.35
C ALA A 356 9.42 1.04 22.79
N ILE A 357 8.51 0.62 21.92
CA ILE A 357 7.34 1.39 21.51
C ILE A 357 6.10 0.53 21.71
N LYS A 358 5.07 1.09 22.37
CA LYS A 358 3.75 0.48 22.46
C LYS A 358 3.04 0.64 21.12
N VAL A 359 2.51 -0.47 20.59
CA VAL A 359 1.88 -0.50 19.27
C VAL A 359 0.53 -1.20 19.31
N THR A 360 -0.34 -0.90 18.33
CA THR A 360 -1.58 -1.63 18.05
C THR A 360 -1.63 -2.08 16.61
N GLY A 361 -2.53 -3.00 16.30
CA GLY A 361 -2.85 -3.40 14.94
C GLY A 361 -3.79 -2.39 14.25
N ALA A 362 -3.63 -2.23 12.94
CA ALA A 362 -4.48 -1.34 12.15
C ALA A 362 -4.79 -1.93 10.77
N LEU A 363 -5.95 -1.57 10.21
CA LEU A 363 -6.29 -1.78 8.81
C LEU A 363 -5.76 -0.61 7.98
N PHE A 364 -4.92 -0.88 6.97
CA PHE A 364 -4.38 0.18 6.11
C PHE A 364 -5.18 0.34 4.83
N HIS A 365 -5.37 -0.73 4.07
CA HIS A 365 -6.21 -0.71 2.88
C HIS A 365 -6.66 -2.11 2.48
N THR A 366 -7.72 -2.19 1.68
CA THR A 366 -8.24 -3.43 1.14
C THR A 366 -7.56 -3.79 -0.18
N GLN A 367 -7.46 -5.08 -0.48
CA GLN A 367 -6.80 -5.64 -1.66
C GLN A 367 -7.77 -6.29 -2.64
N GLY A 368 -9.01 -6.57 -2.21
CA GLY A 368 -10.08 -7.02 -3.08
C GLY A 368 -10.69 -5.86 -3.87
N GLY A 369 -11.23 -6.15 -5.05
CA GLY A 369 -11.84 -5.16 -5.92
C GLY A 369 -12.39 -5.75 -7.21
N LEU A 370 -12.63 -4.89 -8.20
CA LEU A 370 -13.19 -5.27 -9.49
C LEU A 370 -12.24 -6.17 -10.28
N VAL A 371 -12.79 -7.22 -10.89
CA VAL A 371 -12.02 -8.13 -11.75
C VAL A 371 -11.64 -7.40 -13.05
N ILE A 372 -10.36 -7.42 -13.37
CA ILE A 372 -9.77 -6.76 -14.54
C ILE A 372 -9.01 -7.76 -15.42
N ASP A 373 -8.79 -7.38 -16.68
CA ASP A 373 -7.82 -8.03 -17.57
C ASP A 373 -6.45 -7.34 -17.52
N GLU A 374 -5.49 -7.81 -18.29
CA GLU A 374 -4.11 -7.30 -18.34
C GLU A 374 -4.01 -5.85 -18.84
N SER A 375 -5.05 -5.37 -19.53
CA SER A 375 -5.22 -3.97 -19.93
C SER A 375 -5.93 -3.12 -18.89
N THR A 376 -6.17 -3.68 -17.70
CA THR A 376 -6.92 -3.09 -16.57
C THR A 376 -8.41 -2.84 -16.85
N ARG A 377 -8.95 -3.40 -17.94
CA ARG A 377 -10.36 -3.29 -18.26
C ARG A 377 -11.18 -4.08 -17.26
N VAL A 378 -12.21 -3.46 -16.73
CA VAL A 378 -13.15 -4.11 -15.78
C VAL A 378 -14.06 -5.06 -16.55
N LEU A 379 -14.01 -6.35 -16.22
CA LEU A 379 -14.78 -7.37 -16.92
C LEU A 379 -16.24 -7.44 -16.42
N PRO A 380 -17.24 -7.53 -17.32
CA PRO A 380 -17.17 -7.60 -18.81
C PRO A 380 -17.35 -6.24 -19.51
N LEU A 381 -17.10 -5.13 -18.84
CA LEU A 381 -17.34 -3.78 -19.37
C LEU A 381 -16.32 -3.45 -20.47
N ARG A 382 -16.74 -2.63 -21.45
CA ARG A 382 -15.89 -2.34 -22.62
C ARG A 382 -15.02 -1.11 -22.46
N ASN A 383 -15.52 -0.09 -21.76
CA ASN A 383 -14.94 1.24 -21.66
C ASN A 383 -14.69 1.69 -20.21
N VAL A 384 -14.67 0.75 -19.26
CA VAL A 384 -14.37 1.02 -17.84
C VAL A 384 -13.09 0.28 -17.47
N PHE A 385 -12.16 0.99 -16.86
CA PHE A 385 -10.87 0.50 -16.39
C PHE A 385 -10.75 0.74 -14.89
N ALA A 386 -9.94 -0.03 -14.20
CA ALA A 386 -9.72 0.16 -12.76
C ALA A 386 -8.26 -0.10 -12.37
N GLY A 387 -7.77 0.63 -11.37
CA GLY A 387 -6.45 0.44 -10.81
C GLY A 387 -6.38 0.75 -9.32
N GLY A 388 -5.24 0.48 -8.70
CA GLY A 388 -5.07 0.60 -7.26
C GLY A 388 -6.08 -0.24 -6.50
N GLY A 389 -6.58 0.27 -5.37
CA GLY A 389 -7.56 -0.43 -4.54
C GLY A 389 -8.97 -0.58 -5.13
N ALA A 390 -9.27 0.03 -6.28
CA ALA A 390 -10.53 -0.18 -7.01
C ALA A 390 -10.54 -1.50 -7.79
N ALA A 391 -9.38 -1.96 -8.22
CA ALA A 391 -9.19 -3.24 -8.92
C ALA A 391 -8.88 -4.37 -7.92
N ARG A 392 -9.16 -5.62 -8.34
CA ARG A 392 -8.63 -6.80 -7.69
C ARG A 392 -7.11 -6.72 -7.68
N GLY A 393 -6.50 -6.77 -6.48
CA GLY A 393 -5.06 -6.70 -6.30
C GLY A 393 -4.34 -8.02 -6.59
N VAL A 394 -3.06 -8.04 -6.24
CA VAL A 394 -2.17 -9.20 -6.45
C VAL A 394 -1.82 -9.93 -5.14
N SER A 395 -2.66 -9.77 -4.12
CA SER A 395 -2.43 -10.37 -2.79
C SER A 395 -3.20 -11.67 -2.56
N GLY A 396 -3.99 -12.14 -3.53
CA GLY A 396 -4.93 -13.24 -3.31
C GLY A 396 -6.07 -12.83 -2.37
N ALA A 397 -6.69 -13.79 -1.69
CA ALA A 397 -7.90 -13.58 -0.88
C ALA A 397 -7.61 -13.38 0.63
N HIS A 398 -6.34 -13.34 1.06
CA HIS A 398 -5.97 -13.40 2.46
C HIS A 398 -4.96 -12.32 2.88
N VAL A 399 -4.98 -11.95 4.17
CA VAL A 399 -4.06 -10.97 4.76
C VAL A 399 -2.58 -11.35 4.61
N TRP A 400 -2.28 -12.64 4.67
CA TRP A 400 -0.90 -13.14 4.54
C TRP A 400 -0.35 -13.08 3.11
N GLY A 401 -1.19 -12.92 2.10
CA GLY A 401 -0.76 -12.77 0.71
C GLY A 401 -0.24 -11.38 0.35
N TYR A 402 -0.35 -10.44 1.25
CA TYR A 402 0.15 -9.08 1.02
C TYR A 402 1.68 -9.03 1.04
N LEU A 403 2.30 -8.85 -0.11
CA LEU A 403 3.72 -8.51 -0.20
C LEU A 403 3.89 -6.99 0.00
N SER A 404 4.90 -6.60 0.78
CA SER A 404 5.14 -5.19 1.10
C SER A 404 5.19 -4.32 -0.15
N GLY A 405 4.40 -3.25 -0.17
CA GLY A 405 4.31 -2.32 -1.28
C GLY A 405 3.26 -2.66 -2.35
N ASN A 406 2.54 -3.80 -2.27
CA ASN A 406 1.50 -4.18 -3.25
C ASN A 406 0.46 -3.07 -3.48
N GLY A 407 0.17 -2.23 -2.48
CA GLY A 407 -0.75 -1.10 -2.61
C GLY A 407 -0.26 -0.06 -3.62
N LEU A 408 0.97 0.42 -3.49
CA LEU A 408 1.56 1.39 -4.43
C LEU A 408 2.02 0.73 -5.73
N LEU A 409 2.43 -0.56 -5.73
CA LEU A 409 2.62 -1.35 -6.94
C LEU A 409 1.37 -1.30 -7.82
N SER A 410 0.22 -1.66 -7.25
CA SER A 410 -1.07 -1.65 -7.96
C SER A 410 -1.50 -0.24 -8.35
N ALA A 411 -1.29 0.76 -7.49
CA ALA A 411 -1.68 2.13 -7.78
C ALA A 411 -0.90 2.71 -8.97
N VAL A 412 0.44 2.64 -8.93
CA VAL A 412 1.30 3.24 -9.95
C VAL A 412 1.32 2.38 -11.22
N GLY A 413 1.51 1.06 -11.08
CA GLY A 413 1.60 0.14 -12.22
C GLY A 413 0.30 0.02 -12.99
N LEU A 414 -0.83 -0.31 -12.32
CA LEU A 414 -2.14 -0.38 -12.99
C LEU A 414 -2.61 1.00 -13.44
N GLY A 415 -2.26 2.07 -12.73
CA GLY A 415 -2.59 3.44 -13.11
C GLY A 415 -2.09 3.77 -14.51
N ARG A 416 -0.82 3.51 -14.81
CA ARG A 416 -0.25 3.73 -16.14
C ARG A 416 -0.97 2.90 -17.20
N ILE A 417 -1.12 1.60 -16.97
CA ILE A 417 -1.79 0.70 -17.92
C ILE A 417 -3.24 1.16 -18.17
N ALA A 418 -3.96 1.58 -17.12
CA ALA A 418 -5.33 2.08 -17.23
C ALA A 418 -5.42 3.34 -18.08
N GLY A 419 -4.52 4.29 -17.86
CA GLY A 419 -4.49 5.53 -18.64
C GLY A 419 -4.22 5.30 -20.11
N GLU A 420 -3.19 4.52 -20.46
CA GLU A 420 -2.88 4.15 -21.82
C GLU A 420 -4.02 3.38 -22.51
N SER A 421 -4.66 2.46 -21.76
CA SER A 421 -5.76 1.64 -22.29
C SER A 421 -7.05 2.46 -22.48
N ALA A 422 -7.34 3.36 -21.55
CA ALA A 422 -8.49 4.26 -21.64
C ALA A 422 -8.34 5.23 -22.83
N ALA A 423 -7.15 5.79 -23.07
CA ALA A 423 -6.88 6.65 -24.21
C ALA A 423 -7.08 5.91 -25.53
N ARG A 424 -6.54 4.69 -25.67
CA ARG A 424 -6.77 3.85 -26.87
C ARG A 424 -8.26 3.54 -27.07
N CYS A 425 -9.00 3.25 -26.00
CA CYS A 425 -10.42 2.97 -26.07
C CYS A 425 -11.23 4.20 -26.50
N ALA A 426 -10.85 5.40 -26.07
CA ALA A 426 -11.55 6.64 -26.41
C ALA A 426 -11.34 7.09 -27.87
N THR A 427 -10.27 6.61 -28.53
CA THR A 427 -9.94 6.95 -29.93
C THR A 427 -10.38 5.88 -30.94
N SER A 428 -10.90 4.74 -30.47
CA SER A 428 -11.42 3.64 -31.28
C SER A 428 -12.91 3.79 -31.57
#